data_7a2cc4b698ac7e9df247f3da7f9848d6
#
_entry.id   7a2cc4b698ac7e9df247f3da7f9848d6
#
_cell.length_a   1.000
_cell.length_b   1.000
_cell.length_c   1.000
_cell.angle_alpha   90.00
_cell.angle_beta   90.00
_cell.angle_gamma   90.00
#
_symmetry.space_group_name_H-M   'P 1'
#
loop_
_entity.id
_entity.type
_entity.pdbx_description
1 polymer ?
#
loop_
_entity_poly.entity_id
_entity_poly.type
_entity_poly.pdbx_seq_one_letter_code
_entity_poly.pdbx_strand_id
1 'polypeptide(L)'
;MSKSARTARRRGSNNVVRTTFSSREVISALTSHGFVPVGGKGSHTTLRYENADTGEVRTVTVPKAESIPTGTLHDIADQAGAEDFHSFCEWIDETS
;
A
#
# COMPACT_ATOMS: atom_id res chain seq x y z
N MET A 1 4.43 -15.69 -20.44
CA MET A 1 4.31 -15.14 -20.37
C MET A 1 3.87 -14.15 -20.33
N SER A 2 3.21 -13.90 -20.44
CA SER A 2 2.66 -12.83 -20.40
C SER A 2 3.17 -11.97 -19.49
N LYS A 3 3.53 -12.25 -18.54
CA LYS A 3 4.05 -11.45 -17.75
C LYS A 3 5.18 -10.87 -18.27
N SER A 4 5.77 -11.41 -19.19
CA SER A 4 6.91 -10.82 -19.67
C SER A 4 6.63 -9.54 -20.33
N ALA A 5 5.57 -9.41 -20.97
CA ALA A 5 5.29 -8.16 -21.63
C ALA A 5 5.26 -7.05 -20.62
N ARG A 6 4.71 -7.27 -19.52
CA ARG A 6 4.63 -6.27 -18.55
C ARG A 6 5.96 -5.92 -18.00
N THR A 7 6.78 -6.90 -17.86
CA THR A 7 8.08 -6.66 -17.38
C THR A 7 8.84 -5.78 -18.33
N ALA A 8 8.70 -6.04 -19.58
CA ALA A 8 9.42 -5.27 -20.54
C ALA A 8 9.05 -3.83 -20.41
N ARG A 9 7.82 -3.55 -20.31
CA ARG A 9 7.41 -2.22 -20.23
C ARG A 9 8.04 -1.53 -19.08
N ARG A 10 8.12 -2.17 -17.98
CA ARG A 10 8.60 -1.50 -16.90
C ARG A 10 10.04 -1.29 -16.93
N ARG A 11 10.74 -2.21 -17.45
CA ARG A 11 12.04 -2.07 -17.37
C ARG A 11 12.57 -1.00 -18.10
N GLY A 12 12.04 -0.76 -19.12
CA GLY A 12 12.64 0.24 -19.86
C GLY A 12 12.84 1.44 -19.15
N SER A 13 12.20 1.77 -18.22
CA SER A 13 12.39 3.00 -17.81
C SER A 13 13.38 3.10 -16.90
N ASN A 14 13.65 2.92 -16.12
CA ASN A 14 14.69 3.36 -15.37
C ASN A 14 14.52 2.84 -14.05
N ASN A 15 13.67 2.01 -13.77
CA ASN A 15 13.53 1.47 -12.48
C ASN A 15 13.15 2.43 -11.42
N VAL A 16 12.64 3.55 -11.78
CA VAL A 16 12.17 4.49 -10.78
C VAL A 16 10.84 4.01 -10.28
N VAL A 17 10.70 3.88 -8.97
CA VAL A 17 9.48 3.47 -8.35
C VAL A 17 8.83 4.68 -7.73
N ARG A 18 7.55 4.86 -8.00
CA ARG A 18 6.80 5.96 -7.45
C ARG A 18 6.70 5.79 -5.95
N THR A 19 7.00 6.84 -5.21
CA THR A 19 6.96 6.79 -3.75
C THR A 19 6.03 7.83 -3.15
N THR A 20 5.26 8.51 -3.98
CA THR A 20 4.31 9.50 -3.52
C THR A 20 2.91 9.07 -3.88
N PHE A 21 2.04 8.96 -2.90
CA PHE A 21 0.69 8.48 -3.09
C PHE A 21 -0.26 9.29 -2.24
N SER A 22 -1.51 9.37 -2.66
CA SER A 22 -2.55 9.97 -1.84
C SER A 22 -3.11 8.93 -0.90
N SER A 23 -3.82 9.38 0.13
CA SER A 23 -4.47 8.45 1.04
C SER A 23 -5.45 7.56 0.29
N ARG A 24 -6.14 8.12 -0.69
CA ARG A 24 -7.10 7.33 -1.45
C ARG A 24 -6.42 6.17 -2.17
N GLU A 25 -5.26 6.41 -2.76
CA GLU A 25 -4.54 5.36 -3.46
C GLU A 25 -4.09 4.27 -2.51
N VAL A 26 -3.58 4.65 -1.36
CA VAL A 26 -3.12 3.68 -0.39
C VAL A 26 -4.28 2.87 0.16
N ILE A 27 -5.38 3.54 0.50
CA ILE A 27 -6.55 2.83 1.03
C ILE A 27 -7.11 1.88 -0.03
N SER A 28 -7.14 2.30 -1.29
CA SER A 28 -7.62 1.45 -2.35
C SER A 28 -6.78 0.17 -2.48
N ALA A 29 -5.48 0.31 -2.43
CA ALA A 29 -4.60 -0.84 -2.52
C ALA A 29 -4.78 -1.76 -1.31
N LEU A 30 -4.86 -1.18 -0.12
CA LEU A 30 -5.04 -1.99 1.08
C LEU A 30 -6.36 -2.75 1.06
N THR A 31 -7.44 -2.10 0.63
CA THR A 31 -8.73 -2.78 0.58
C THR A 31 -8.73 -3.87 -0.46
N SER A 32 -7.99 -3.70 -1.55
CA SER A 32 -7.87 -4.77 -2.55
C SER A 32 -7.18 -5.99 -1.98
N HIS A 33 -6.32 -5.79 -1.00
CA HIS A 33 -5.61 -6.91 -0.40
C HIS A 33 -6.45 -7.61 0.67
N GLY A 34 -7.47 -6.96 1.18
CA GLY A 34 -8.31 -7.56 2.21
C GLY A 34 -8.39 -6.74 3.47
N PHE A 35 -7.77 -5.58 3.51
CA PHE A 35 -7.93 -4.70 4.65
C PHE A 35 -9.31 -4.08 4.60
N VAL A 36 -9.91 -3.87 5.74
CA VAL A 36 -11.26 -3.33 5.84
C VAL A 36 -11.22 -2.09 6.72
N PRO A 37 -11.81 -0.99 6.29
CA PRO A 37 -11.87 0.18 7.14
C PRO A 37 -12.70 -0.13 8.37
N VAL A 38 -12.14 0.11 9.56
CA VAL A 38 -12.84 -0.21 10.79
C VAL A 38 -13.05 1.02 11.65
N GLY A 39 -12.52 2.17 11.24
CA GLY A 39 -12.74 3.36 12.02
C GLY A 39 -11.81 4.45 11.60
N GLY A 40 -11.62 5.41 12.47
CA GLY A 40 -10.78 6.54 12.17
C GLY A 40 -11.45 7.77 12.73
N LYS A 41 -10.68 8.81 12.85
CA LYS A 41 -11.22 10.03 13.33
C LYS A 41 -10.75 11.13 12.47
N GLY A 42 -11.68 11.90 11.95
CA GLY A 42 -11.35 13.09 11.22
C GLY A 42 -10.38 12.83 10.10
N SER A 43 -9.14 13.12 10.37
CA SER A 43 -8.12 13.09 9.32
C SER A 43 -7.40 11.77 9.20
N HIS A 44 -7.88 10.71 9.83
CA HIS A 44 -7.21 9.40 9.74
C HIS A 44 -8.22 8.31 9.45
N THR A 45 -7.81 7.30 8.72
CA THR A 45 -8.63 6.11 8.48
C THR A 45 -7.87 4.91 9.00
N THR A 46 -8.51 4.09 9.78
CA THR A 46 -7.90 2.88 10.32
C THR A 46 -8.47 1.68 9.58
N LEU A 47 -7.59 0.82 9.09
CA LEU A 47 -7.99 -0.38 8.38
C LEU A 47 -7.43 -1.60 9.09
N ARG A 48 -8.13 -2.70 9.00
CA ARG A 48 -7.73 -3.92 9.70
C ARG A 48 -7.76 -5.10 8.74
N TYR A 49 -6.79 -5.97 8.88
CA TYR A 49 -6.69 -7.17 8.09
C TYR A 49 -6.58 -8.36 9.03
N GLU A 50 -7.35 -9.39 8.79
CA GLU A 50 -7.28 -10.61 9.58
C GLU A 50 -7.17 -11.79 8.65
N ASN A 51 -6.24 -12.69 8.94
CA ASN A 51 -6.09 -13.90 8.18
C ASN A 51 -6.48 -15.05 9.09
N ALA A 52 -7.63 -15.65 8.82
CA ALA A 52 -8.15 -16.71 9.68
C ALA A 52 -7.26 -17.94 9.68
N ASP A 53 -6.58 -18.20 8.58
CA ASP A 53 -5.75 -19.39 8.50
C ASP A 53 -4.50 -19.30 9.35
N THR A 54 -3.92 -18.14 9.45
CA THR A 54 -2.68 -17.99 10.20
C THR A 54 -2.87 -17.26 11.53
N GLY A 55 -4.02 -16.64 11.70
CA GLY A 55 -4.25 -15.85 12.91
C GLY A 55 -3.62 -14.47 12.83
N GLU A 56 -3.08 -14.09 11.70
CA GLU A 56 -2.42 -12.81 11.58
C GLU A 56 -3.42 -11.67 11.62
N VAL A 57 -3.12 -10.64 12.37
CA VAL A 57 -3.95 -9.44 12.44
C VAL A 57 -3.04 -8.24 12.25
N ARG A 58 -3.44 -7.36 11.34
CA ARG A 58 -2.67 -6.15 11.09
C ARG A 58 -3.60 -4.95 11.10
N THR A 59 -3.14 -3.87 11.68
CA THR A 59 -3.92 -2.63 11.72
C THR A 59 -3.06 -1.52 11.15
N VAL A 60 -3.62 -0.77 10.21
CA VAL A 60 -2.90 0.30 9.52
C VAL A 60 -3.69 1.58 9.67
N THR A 61 -3.02 2.67 9.99
CA THR A 61 -3.65 3.98 10.08
C THR A 61 -3.12 4.84 8.95
N VAL A 62 -4.00 5.35 8.11
CA VAL A 62 -3.64 6.16 6.96
C VAL A 62 -4.14 7.57 7.17
N PRO A 63 -3.25 8.56 7.22
CA PRO A 63 -3.68 9.94 7.38
C PRO A 63 -4.30 10.44 6.09
N LYS A 64 -5.24 11.37 6.21
CA LYS A 64 -5.89 11.91 5.05
C LYS A 64 -4.97 12.95 4.44
N ALA A 65 -4.53 12.72 3.23
CA ALA A 65 -3.60 13.63 2.57
C ALA A 65 -3.64 13.40 1.08
N GLU A 66 -3.38 14.46 0.31
CA GLU A 66 -3.26 14.30 -1.12
C GLU A 66 -1.90 13.73 -1.47
N SER A 67 -0.95 13.93 -0.60
CA SER A 67 0.38 13.38 -0.80
C SER A 67 0.89 12.98 0.57
N ILE A 68 0.99 11.69 0.81
CA ILE A 68 1.43 11.18 2.10
C ILE A 68 2.94 11.36 2.21
N PRO A 69 3.43 11.98 3.28
CA PRO A 69 4.87 12.12 3.45
C PRO A 69 5.58 10.77 3.42
N THR A 70 6.77 10.74 2.87
CA THR A 70 7.51 9.49 2.71
C THR A 70 7.72 8.76 4.04
N GLY A 71 8.06 9.48 5.09
CA GLY A 71 8.23 8.85 6.40
C GLY A 71 6.96 8.17 6.89
N THR A 72 5.82 8.84 6.67
CA THR A 72 4.54 8.27 7.06
C THR A 72 4.24 7.05 6.21
N LEU A 73 4.60 7.07 4.94
CA LEU A 73 4.36 5.93 4.07
C LEU A 73 5.20 4.74 4.51
N HIS A 74 6.42 4.98 4.99
CA HIS A 74 7.23 3.91 5.56
C HIS A 74 6.55 3.28 6.77
N ASP A 75 5.94 4.10 7.63
CA ASP A 75 5.22 3.59 8.78
C ASP A 75 4.03 2.73 8.35
N ILE A 76 3.33 3.17 7.32
CA ILE A 76 2.20 2.42 6.81
C ILE A 76 2.66 1.07 6.26
N ALA A 77 3.79 1.06 5.55
CA ALA A 77 4.34 -0.19 5.03
C ALA A 77 4.67 -1.15 6.16
N ASP A 78 5.29 -0.63 7.22
CA ASP A 78 5.62 -1.46 8.36
C ASP A 78 4.37 -2.02 9.03
N GLN A 79 3.37 -1.19 9.23
CA GLN A 79 2.13 -1.63 9.86
C GLN A 79 1.43 -2.69 9.01
N ALA A 80 1.53 -2.56 7.70
CA ALA A 80 0.89 -3.51 6.80
C ALA A 80 1.69 -4.80 6.66
N GLY A 81 2.89 -4.85 7.21
CA GLY A 81 3.69 -6.07 7.15
C GLY A 81 4.51 -6.21 5.90
N ALA A 82 4.76 -5.11 5.20
CA ALA A 82 5.55 -5.16 3.99
C ALA A 82 7.00 -5.45 4.33
N GLU A 83 7.65 -6.30 3.55
CA GLU A 83 9.02 -6.63 3.81
C GLU A 83 9.97 -5.59 3.28
N ASP A 84 9.55 -4.85 2.28
CA ASP A 84 10.42 -3.93 1.60
C ASP A 84 9.61 -2.74 1.12
N PHE A 85 10.08 -1.54 1.43
CA PHE A 85 9.35 -0.32 1.08
C PHE A 85 9.18 -0.16 -0.43
N HIS A 86 10.21 -0.49 -1.20
CA HIS A 86 10.15 -0.38 -2.64
C HIS A 86 9.08 -1.27 -3.22
N SER A 87 9.02 -2.52 -2.76
CA SER A 87 8.02 -3.45 -3.22
C SER A 87 6.63 -3.00 -2.81
N PHE A 88 6.53 -2.40 -1.64
CA PHE A 88 5.25 -1.89 -1.17
C PHE A 88 4.75 -0.79 -2.11
N CYS A 89 5.63 0.12 -2.50
CA CYS A 89 5.26 1.20 -3.40
C CYS A 89 4.87 0.67 -4.78
N GLU A 90 5.61 -0.32 -5.28
CA GLU A 90 5.25 -0.93 -6.55
C GLU A 90 3.88 -1.57 -6.48
N TRP A 91 3.61 -2.22 -5.37
CA TRP A 91 2.33 -2.88 -5.20
C TRP A 91 1.18 -1.88 -5.19
N ILE A 92 1.34 -0.75 -4.49
CA ILE A 92 0.31 0.27 -4.48
C ILE A 92 0.10 0.81 -5.90
N ASP A 93 1.19 1.08 -6.60
CA ASP A 93 1.11 1.66 -7.93
C ASP A 93 0.40 0.73 -8.89
N GLU A 94 0.62 -0.57 -8.78
CA GLU A 94 -0.01 -1.53 -9.65
C GLU A 94 -1.45 -1.81 -9.27
N THR A 95 -1.78 -1.66 -8.02
CA THR A 95 -3.08 -2.04 -7.51
C THR A 95 -4.09 -0.90 -7.54
N SER A 96 -3.64 0.30 -7.37
CA SER A 96 -4.56 1.44 -7.26
C SER A 96 -4.91 2.07 -8.61
#